data_51b448625251537faea2674574d364e1
#
_entry.id   51b448625251537faea2674574d364e1
#
_cell.length_a   1.000
_cell.length_b   1.000
_cell.length_c   1.000
_cell.angle_alpha   90.00
_cell.angle_beta   90.00
_cell.angle_gamma   90.00
#
_symmetry.space_group_name_H-M   'P 1'
#
loop_
_entity.id
_entity.type
_entity.pdbx_description
1 polymer ?
#
loop_
_entity_poly.entity_id
_entity_poly.type
_entity_poly.pdbx_seq_one_letter_code
_entity_poly.pdbx_strand_id
1 'polypeptide(L)'
;MQAQTQATPASRLERNLIVSLPAVEVESQITSRLKQIARTAKMAGFRPGKVPFNIVANQYGFQVRQEVMSDSVQKSFANAVKDQQLQVAGYPRFAPANSGASADKFEFTATFEVYPDVKIGSLSGLKLERLAVEVADTDVDNTLETLRKQRAAYDKTERAAAKGDFLVIDFLGKLDGLTFKGGDAQNFGVVLGEGRMLPDFEAALIGMKSAEEKSFDLTFPADYQPELTGKTVQFAVTVKVVNAPKLPPVDAEFAKSLGVLDGDVSKMRAEIKANLERELKKRIQAKTKEQVMDALLSVSELDLPQSLVEMEVSRLQEQAVKDLESRGMTTKDLQLPPELFVERAEKRVKLGLVLSEVVRSEERRVGKECLP
;
A
#
# COMPACT_ATOMS: atom_id res chain seq x y z
N MET A 1 -33.34 18.30 24.56
CA MET A 1 -31.94 18.02 24.93
C MET A 1 -31.09 19.20 24.49
N GLN A 2 -30.44 19.92 25.37
CA GLN A 2 -29.51 20.99 24.97
C GLN A 2 -28.12 20.39 24.93
N ALA A 3 -27.62 20.10 23.73
CA ALA A 3 -26.24 19.72 23.51
C ALA A 3 -25.41 21.00 23.34
N GLN A 4 -24.52 21.28 24.27
CA GLN A 4 -23.58 22.40 24.14
C GLN A 4 -22.32 21.92 23.48
N THR A 5 -22.03 22.46 22.30
CA THR A 5 -20.78 22.19 21.57
C THR A 5 -19.73 23.21 22.01
N GLN A 6 -18.66 22.76 22.65
CA GLN A 6 -17.50 23.58 22.96
C GLN A 6 -16.36 23.25 22.01
N ALA A 7 -15.80 24.26 21.38
CA ALA A 7 -14.59 24.10 20.55
C ALA A 7 -13.36 24.17 21.45
N THR A 8 -12.52 23.19 21.40
CA THR A 8 -11.22 23.15 22.11
C THR A 8 -10.11 23.60 21.17
N PRO A 9 -9.09 24.37 21.62
CA PRO A 9 -8.11 25.02 20.73
C PRO A 9 -7.06 24.09 20.08
N ALA A 10 -7.15 22.78 20.22
CA ALA A 10 -6.16 21.84 19.70
C ALA A 10 -6.26 21.62 18.17
N SER A 11 -7.47 21.69 17.58
CA SER A 11 -7.72 21.65 16.13
C SER A 11 -8.97 22.46 15.82
N ARG A 12 -8.95 23.23 14.72
CA ARG A 12 -10.15 23.95 14.26
C ARG A 12 -11.32 23.02 13.91
N LEU A 13 -11.04 21.74 13.71
CA LEU A 13 -12.01 20.72 13.31
C LEU A 13 -12.53 19.90 14.49
N GLU A 14 -11.84 19.91 15.64
CA GLU A 14 -12.24 19.15 16.82
C GLU A 14 -13.49 19.77 17.47
N ARG A 15 -14.42 18.91 17.85
CA ARG A 15 -15.67 19.27 18.53
C ARG A 15 -15.89 18.33 19.71
N ASN A 16 -16.44 18.89 20.77
CA ASN A 16 -16.86 18.16 21.96
C ASN A 16 -18.37 18.25 22.10
N LEU A 17 -19.01 17.11 22.28
CA LEU A 17 -20.45 17.00 22.49
C LEU A 17 -20.72 16.22 23.75
N ILE A 18 -21.50 16.81 24.67
CA ILE A 18 -21.94 16.11 25.87
C ILE A 18 -23.22 15.34 25.55
N VAL A 19 -23.15 14.03 25.71
CA VAL A 19 -24.26 13.09 25.53
C VAL A 19 -24.75 12.66 26.89
N SER A 20 -26.01 12.91 27.21
CA SER A 20 -26.63 12.48 28.47
C SER A 20 -27.66 11.38 28.22
N LEU A 21 -27.55 10.30 29.01
CA LEU A 21 -28.41 9.12 28.93
C LEU A 21 -29.21 9.01 30.24
N PRO A 22 -30.56 8.93 30.21
CA PRO A 22 -31.37 8.66 31.38
C PRO A 22 -31.03 7.30 32.00
N ALA A 23 -30.67 7.23 33.28
CA ALA A 23 -30.28 5.96 33.93
C ALA A 23 -31.40 4.92 33.88
N VAL A 24 -32.65 5.35 34.02
CA VAL A 24 -33.84 4.48 33.96
C VAL A 24 -33.96 3.77 32.58
N GLU A 25 -33.68 4.47 31.50
CA GLU A 25 -33.77 3.89 30.16
C GLU A 25 -32.69 2.85 29.94
N VAL A 26 -31.45 3.14 30.34
CA VAL A 26 -30.30 2.22 30.25
C VAL A 26 -30.56 0.95 31.08
N GLU A 27 -31.04 1.08 32.33
CA GLU A 27 -31.34 -0.08 33.17
C GLU A 27 -32.50 -0.93 32.61
N SER A 28 -33.49 -0.30 31.99
CA SER A 28 -34.57 -1.00 31.29
C SER A 28 -34.03 -1.82 30.12
N GLN A 29 -33.12 -1.26 29.32
CA GLN A 29 -32.49 -1.95 28.21
C GLN A 29 -31.60 -3.10 28.69
N ILE A 30 -30.79 -2.91 29.74
CA ILE A 30 -29.98 -3.96 30.36
C ILE A 30 -30.87 -5.12 30.82
N THR A 31 -31.95 -4.82 31.53
CA THR A 31 -32.90 -5.84 32.01
C THR A 31 -33.52 -6.61 30.83
N SER A 32 -33.93 -5.91 29.80
CA SER A 32 -34.47 -6.51 28.56
C SER A 32 -33.47 -7.44 27.89
N ARG A 33 -32.23 -7.01 27.77
CA ARG A 33 -31.15 -7.79 27.14
C ARG A 33 -30.81 -9.05 27.94
N LEU A 34 -30.72 -8.92 29.28
CA LEU A 34 -30.53 -10.06 30.17
C LEU A 34 -31.68 -11.08 30.09
N LYS A 35 -32.94 -10.62 29.96
CA LYS A 35 -34.11 -11.51 29.74
C LYS A 35 -34.00 -12.25 28.39
N GLN A 36 -33.49 -11.60 27.35
CA GLN A 36 -33.27 -12.27 26.05
C GLN A 36 -32.19 -13.34 26.19
N ILE A 37 -31.06 -13.04 26.85
CA ILE A 37 -29.98 -14.00 27.09
C ILE A 37 -30.50 -15.19 27.93
N ALA A 38 -31.32 -14.95 28.98
CA ALA A 38 -31.85 -15.98 29.81
C ALA A 38 -32.68 -17.04 29.02
N ARG A 39 -33.31 -16.65 27.90
CA ARG A 39 -34.07 -17.56 27.03
C ARG A 39 -33.17 -18.47 26.18
N THR A 40 -31.94 -18.09 25.90
CA THR A 40 -31.05 -18.81 24.98
C THR A 40 -29.78 -19.35 25.65
N ALA A 41 -29.46 -18.84 26.85
CA ALA A 41 -28.25 -19.23 27.58
C ALA A 41 -28.20 -20.72 27.89
N LYS A 42 -27.06 -21.33 27.59
CA LYS A 42 -26.73 -22.70 28.00
C LYS A 42 -25.78 -22.61 29.18
N MET A 43 -26.23 -23.05 30.35
CA MET A 43 -25.46 -23.05 31.59
C MET A 43 -25.45 -24.44 32.23
N ALA A 44 -24.30 -24.81 32.80
CA ALA A 44 -24.18 -26.09 33.50
C ALA A 44 -25.18 -26.18 34.66
N GLY A 45 -25.91 -27.29 34.73
CA GLY A 45 -26.92 -27.50 35.76
C GLY A 45 -28.32 -26.96 35.43
N PHE A 46 -28.51 -26.29 34.30
CA PHE A 46 -29.84 -25.78 33.89
C PHE A 46 -30.22 -26.20 32.46
N ARG A 47 -31.50 -26.48 32.26
CA ARG A 47 -32.04 -26.68 30.93
C ARG A 47 -32.07 -25.37 30.16
N PRO A 48 -31.64 -25.31 28.87
CA PRO A 48 -31.69 -24.11 28.04
C PRO A 48 -33.04 -23.38 28.14
N GLY A 49 -33.02 -22.08 28.41
CA GLY A 49 -34.20 -21.25 28.56
C GLY A 49 -34.90 -21.34 29.93
N LYS A 50 -34.36 -22.09 30.89
CA LYS A 50 -34.89 -22.22 32.27
C LYS A 50 -33.92 -21.76 33.33
N VAL A 51 -32.89 -21.00 32.93
CA VAL A 51 -31.88 -20.40 33.86
C VAL A 51 -32.56 -19.26 34.66
N PRO A 52 -32.48 -19.25 35.99
CA PRO A 52 -33.00 -18.15 36.79
C PRO A 52 -32.32 -16.83 36.43
N PHE A 53 -33.13 -15.77 36.35
CA PHE A 53 -32.66 -14.42 35.97
C PHE A 53 -31.46 -13.93 36.78
N ASN A 54 -31.47 -14.16 38.09
CA ASN A 54 -30.37 -13.71 38.99
C ASN A 54 -29.02 -14.37 38.63
N ILE A 55 -29.02 -15.63 38.17
CA ILE A 55 -27.81 -16.33 37.78
C ILE A 55 -27.29 -15.73 36.48
N VAL A 56 -28.19 -15.49 35.52
CA VAL A 56 -27.82 -14.82 34.24
C VAL A 56 -27.29 -13.42 34.48
N ALA A 57 -27.94 -12.65 35.40
CA ALA A 57 -27.51 -11.31 35.74
C ALA A 57 -26.12 -11.28 36.43
N ASN A 58 -25.83 -12.25 37.28
CA ASN A 58 -24.50 -12.35 37.90
C ASN A 58 -23.40 -12.71 36.91
N GLN A 59 -23.69 -13.59 35.95
CA GLN A 59 -22.68 -14.07 34.98
C GLN A 59 -22.47 -13.12 33.80
N TYR A 60 -23.55 -12.55 33.27
CA TYR A 60 -23.51 -11.72 32.06
C TYR A 60 -23.77 -10.24 32.32
N GLY A 61 -24.14 -9.85 33.55
CA GLY A 61 -24.57 -8.49 33.89
C GLY A 61 -23.53 -7.44 33.54
N PHE A 62 -22.26 -7.67 33.87
CA PHE A 62 -21.18 -6.73 33.56
C PHE A 62 -21.00 -6.53 32.06
N GLN A 63 -20.93 -7.62 31.31
CA GLN A 63 -20.75 -7.57 29.86
C GLN A 63 -21.94 -6.92 29.15
N VAL A 64 -23.17 -7.27 29.56
CA VAL A 64 -24.40 -6.68 29.01
C VAL A 64 -24.51 -5.21 29.35
N ARG A 65 -24.09 -4.79 30.54
CA ARG A 65 -24.06 -3.37 30.93
C ARG A 65 -23.11 -2.58 30.04
N GLN A 66 -21.91 -3.10 29.77
CA GLN A 66 -20.96 -2.47 28.85
C GLN A 66 -21.50 -2.39 27.41
N GLU A 67 -22.07 -3.49 26.91
CA GLU A 67 -22.68 -3.57 25.56
C GLU A 67 -23.79 -2.51 25.44
N VAL A 68 -24.78 -2.53 26.32
CA VAL A 68 -25.92 -1.61 26.30
C VAL A 68 -25.49 -0.15 26.47
N MET A 69 -24.52 0.10 27.35
CA MET A 69 -24.02 1.45 27.55
C MET A 69 -23.34 1.99 26.29
N SER A 70 -22.46 1.18 25.67
CA SER A 70 -21.78 1.54 24.42
C SER A 70 -22.80 1.82 23.30
N ASP A 71 -23.77 0.93 23.11
CA ASP A 71 -24.82 1.10 22.11
C ASP A 71 -25.67 2.35 22.35
N SER A 72 -26.03 2.61 23.61
CA SER A 72 -26.86 3.77 23.99
C SER A 72 -26.11 5.07 23.77
N VAL A 73 -24.82 5.13 24.11
CA VAL A 73 -23.95 6.30 23.88
C VAL A 73 -23.83 6.57 22.38
N GLN A 74 -23.56 5.52 21.57
CA GLN A 74 -23.43 5.66 20.12
C GLN A 74 -24.74 6.13 19.45
N LYS A 75 -25.89 5.57 19.85
CA LYS A 75 -27.20 6.00 19.34
C LYS A 75 -27.52 7.46 19.69
N SER A 76 -27.30 7.83 20.94
CA SER A 76 -27.55 9.20 21.39
C SER A 76 -26.61 10.19 20.71
N PHE A 77 -25.34 9.83 20.51
CA PHE A 77 -24.38 10.62 19.74
C PHE A 77 -24.86 10.79 18.29
N ALA A 78 -25.23 9.70 17.62
CA ALA A 78 -25.71 9.75 16.23
C ALA A 78 -26.94 10.66 16.07
N ASN A 79 -27.89 10.61 17.01
CA ASN A 79 -29.04 11.49 17.01
C ASN A 79 -28.62 12.96 17.21
N ALA A 80 -27.76 13.25 18.17
CA ALA A 80 -27.30 14.61 18.45
C ALA A 80 -26.50 15.20 17.25
N VAL A 81 -25.66 14.40 16.58
CA VAL A 81 -24.94 14.80 15.36
C VAL A 81 -25.92 15.12 14.23
N LYS A 82 -26.96 14.29 14.05
CA LYS A 82 -28.00 14.51 13.04
C LYS A 82 -28.81 15.78 13.31
N ASP A 83 -29.20 16.01 14.57
CA ASP A 83 -29.96 17.19 14.96
C ASP A 83 -29.18 18.50 14.74
N GLN A 84 -27.85 18.44 14.92
CA GLN A 84 -26.95 19.58 14.68
C GLN A 84 -26.43 19.65 13.23
N GLN A 85 -26.82 18.74 12.35
CA GLN A 85 -26.38 18.66 10.96
C GLN A 85 -24.84 18.63 10.79
N LEU A 86 -24.13 18.05 11.75
CA LEU A 86 -22.69 17.93 11.73
C LEU A 86 -22.26 16.74 10.85
N GLN A 87 -21.17 16.91 10.11
CA GLN A 87 -20.54 15.83 9.36
C GLN A 87 -19.30 15.36 10.12
N VAL A 88 -19.37 14.21 10.77
CA VAL A 88 -18.28 13.63 11.57
C VAL A 88 -17.24 12.99 10.68
N ALA A 89 -15.97 13.37 10.88
CA ALA A 89 -14.81 12.78 10.22
C ALA A 89 -14.14 11.76 11.18
N GLY A 90 -14.06 10.50 10.74
CA GLY A 90 -13.48 9.43 11.54
C GLY A 90 -14.36 8.93 12.67
N TYR A 91 -13.74 8.29 13.67
CA TYR A 91 -14.44 7.71 14.82
C TYR A 91 -14.43 8.65 16.02
N PRO A 92 -15.59 8.87 16.69
CA PRO A 92 -15.64 9.64 17.92
C PRO A 92 -14.96 8.90 19.08
N ARG A 93 -14.34 9.65 19.99
CA ARG A 93 -13.79 9.15 21.26
C ARG A 93 -14.77 9.50 22.36
N PHE A 94 -15.17 8.52 23.19
CA PHE A 94 -16.08 8.70 24.28
C PHE A 94 -15.35 8.61 25.61
N ALA A 95 -15.51 9.61 26.46
CA ALA A 95 -15.01 9.63 27.83
C ALA A 95 -16.14 9.95 28.79
N PRO A 96 -16.16 9.38 30.01
CA PRO A 96 -17.10 9.80 31.03
C PRO A 96 -16.96 11.32 31.32
N ALA A 97 -18.05 12.05 31.35
CA ALA A 97 -18.00 13.46 31.68
C ALA A 97 -17.74 13.63 33.21
N ASN A 98 -16.76 14.50 33.54
CA ASN A 98 -16.39 14.78 34.92
C ASN A 98 -17.40 15.71 35.66
N SER A 99 -18.49 16.07 35.01
CA SER A 99 -19.57 16.85 35.61
C SER A 99 -20.31 15.98 36.62
N GLY A 100 -20.27 16.36 37.89
CA GLY A 100 -20.75 15.64 39.09
C GLY A 100 -21.97 14.75 38.81
N ALA A 101 -21.77 13.45 38.97
CA ALA A 101 -22.73 12.41 38.65
C ALA A 101 -24.10 12.72 39.35
N SER A 102 -25.06 13.17 38.56
CA SER A 102 -26.46 13.11 38.97
C SER A 102 -26.86 11.63 38.96
N ALA A 103 -27.42 11.15 40.06
CA ALA A 103 -27.84 9.74 40.20
C ALA A 103 -28.81 9.28 39.10
N ASP A 104 -29.42 10.23 38.38
CA ASP A 104 -30.46 9.97 37.39
C ASP A 104 -29.97 9.93 35.92
N LYS A 105 -28.69 10.31 35.65
CA LYS A 105 -28.17 10.41 34.27
C LYS A 105 -26.72 9.98 34.17
N PHE A 106 -26.39 9.27 33.10
CA PHE A 106 -25.01 9.02 32.67
C PHE A 106 -24.62 10.08 31.66
N GLU A 107 -23.51 10.78 31.86
CA GLU A 107 -23.01 11.80 30.95
C GLU A 107 -21.67 11.37 30.37
N PHE A 108 -21.54 11.52 29.07
CA PHE A 108 -20.32 11.21 28.31
C PHE A 108 -19.95 12.41 27.45
N THR A 109 -18.66 12.69 27.37
CA THR A 109 -18.12 13.64 26.43
C THR A 109 -17.65 12.86 25.17
N ALA A 110 -18.28 13.16 24.03
CA ALA A 110 -17.84 12.68 22.73
C ALA A 110 -16.92 13.73 22.10
N THR A 111 -15.66 13.38 21.89
CA THR A 111 -14.68 14.18 21.15
C THR A 111 -14.55 13.62 19.76
N PHE A 112 -14.75 14.44 18.73
CA PHE A 112 -14.73 14.06 17.34
C PHE A 112 -14.31 15.21 16.44
N GLU A 113 -13.86 14.90 15.24
CA GLU A 113 -13.56 15.89 14.23
C GLU A 113 -14.70 16.01 13.22
N VAL A 114 -14.83 17.19 12.61
CA VAL A 114 -15.78 17.43 11.52
C VAL A 114 -15.06 17.58 10.20
N TYR A 115 -15.75 17.30 9.09
CA TYR A 115 -15.20 17.55 7.77
C TYR A 115 -14.91 19.04 7.59
N PRO A 116 -13.75 19.37 7.00
CA PRO A 116 -13.36 20.76 6.76
C PRO A 116 -14.16 21.38 5.62
N ASP A 117 -14.24 22.70 5.62
CA ASP A 117 -14.64 23.46 4.43
C ASP A 117 -13.48 23.50 3.44
N VAL A 118 -13.65 22.85 2.30
CA VAL A 118 -12.63 22.79 1.26
C VAL A 118 -12.75 24.02 0.36
N LYS A 119 -11.69 24.82 0.30
CA LYS A 119 -11.60 25.95 -0.63
C LYS A 119 -10.69 25.60 -1.80
N ILE A 120 -11.25 25.56 -2.98
CA ILE A 120 -10.50 25.33 -4.21
C ILE A 120 -10.20 26.68 -4.84
N GLY A 121 -8.92 26.99 -5.00
CA GLY A 121 -8.47 28.22 -5.66
C GLY A 121 -8.69 28.21 -7.16
N SER A 122 -8.27 29.27 -7.84
CA SER A 122 -8.40 29.37 -9.29
C SER A 122 -7.51 28.37 -10.02
N LEU A 123 -8.08 27.61 -10.94
CA LEU A 123 -7.38 26.66 -11.79
C LEU A 123 -6.75 27.31 -13.03
N SER A 124 -7.11 28.55 -13.36
CA SER A 124 -6.72 29.23 -14.61
C SER A 124 -5.23 29.53 -14.75
N GLY A 125 -4.47 29.50 -13.65
CA GLY A 125 -3.02 29.73 -13.65
C GLY A 125 -2.16 28.46 -13.68
N LEU A 126 -2.78 27.28 -13.64
CA LEU A 126 -2.06 26.01 -13.58
C LEU A 126 -1.50 25.62 -14.96
N LYS A 127 -0.23 25.26 -14.98
CA LYS A 127 0.43 24.74 -16.19
C LYS A 127 0.54 23.22 -16.06
N LEU A 128 -0.04 22.51 -17.04
CA LEU A 128 0.09 21.07 -17.16
C LEU A 128 0.92 20.75 -18.40
N GLU A 129 1.90 19.87 -18.26
CA GLU A 129 2.70 19.41 -19.38
C GLU A 129 2.00 18.24 -20.08
N ARG A 130 1.65 18.44 -21.33
CA ARG A 130 1.12 17.35 -22.16
C ARG A 130 2.28 16.55 -22.74
N LEU A 131 2.43 15.33 -22.30
CA LEU A 131 3.38 14.40 -22.88
C LEU A 131 2.88 13.92 -24.23
N ALA A 132 3.58 14.29 -25.29
CA ALA A 132 3.37 13.79 -26.65
C ALA A 132 4.55 12.92 -27.03
N VAL A 133 4.38 11.59 -26.95
CA VAL A 133 5.38 10.59 -27.30
C VAL A 133 4.71 9.59 -28.22
N GLU A 134 5.39 9.21 -29.30
CA GLU A 134 4.93 8.19 -30.24
C GLU A 134 5.91 7.01 -30.22
N VAL A 135 5.38 5.80 -30.46
CA VAL A 135 6.19 4.60 -30.56
C VAL A 135 6.83 4.55 -31.96
N ALA A 136 8.16 4.62 -31.99
CA ALA A 136 8.93 4.50 -33.21
C ALA A 136 9.21 3.03 -33.57
N ASP A 137 9.55 2.75 -34.82
CA ASP A 137 9.91 1.40 -35.23
C ASP A 137 11.20 0.90 -34.55
N THR A 138 12.09 1.81 -34.17
CA THR A 138 13.28 1.51 -33.33
C THR A 138 12.90 0.95 -31.96
N ASP A 139 11.77 1.35 -31.36
CA ASP A 139 11.31 0.82 -30.08
C ASP A 139 10.81 -0.62 -30.24
N VAL A 140 10.17 -0.90 -31.38
CA VAL A 140 9.76 -2.26 -31.75
C VAL A 140 10.98 -3.15 -31.92
N ASP A 141 12.03 -2.67 -32.63
CA ASP A 141 13.28 -3.40 -32.82
C ASP A 141 14.01 -3.68 -31.52
N ASN A 142 14.11 -2.68 -30.61
CA ASN A 142 14.69 -2.85 -29.29
C ASN A 142 13.91 -3.88 -28.44
N THR A 143 12.59 -3.86 -28.55
CA THR A 143 11.72 -4.84 -27.87
C THR A 143 11.94 -6.24 -28.41
N LEU A 144 12.02 -6.39 -29.74
CA LEU A 144 12.35 -7.66 -30.42
C LEU A 144 13.69 -8.20 -29.96
N GLU A 145 14.73 -7.36 -29.92
CA GLU A 145 16.05 -7.78 -29.45
C GLU A 145 16.01 -8.22 -27.97
N THR A 146 15.23 -7.54 -27.14
CA THR A 146 15.03 -7.94 -25.74
C THR A 146 14.34 -9.30 -25.65
N LEU A 147 13.30 -9.54 -26.44
CA LEU A 147 12.58 -10.81 -26.49
C LEU A 147 13.46 -11.94 -27.04
N ARG A 148 14.32 -11.66 -28.02
CA ARG A 148 15.31 -12.60 -28.54
C ARG A 148 16.33 -13.00 -27.47
N LYS A 149 16.83 -12.02 -26.69
CA LYS A 149 17.76 -12.27 -25.57
C LYS A 149 17.13 -13.13 -24.49
N GLN A 150 15.87 -12.88 -24.14
CA GLN A 150 15.13 -13.68 -23.14
C GLN A 150 14.94 -15.15 -23.58
N ARG A 151 15.00 -15.43 -24.90
CA ARG A 151 14.85 -16.77 -25.49
C ARG A 151 16.12 -17.29 -26.15
N ALA A 152 17.24 -16.67 -25.80
CA ALA A 152 18.55 -17.13 -26.30
C ALA A 152 18.83 -18.54 -25.80
N ALA A 153 19.25 -19.42 -26.70
CA ALA A 153 19.95 -20.63 -26.34
C ALA A 153 21.41 -20.29 -26.04
N TYR A 154 22.08 -21.11 -25.26
CA TYR A 154 23.46 -20.88 -24.91
C TYR A 154 24.31 -22.06 -25.30
N ASP A 155 25.23 -21.85 -26.23
CA ASP A 155 26.15 -22.88 -26.75
C ASP A 155 27.53 -22.72 -26.07
N LYS A 156 28.11 -23.84 -25.63
CA LYS A 156 29.43 -23.84 -24.98
C LYS A 156 30.48 -23.28 -25.94
N THR A 157 31.35 -22.43 -25.42
CA THR A 157 32.44 -21.81 -26.21
C THR A 157 33.75 -21.80 -25.43
N GLU A 158 34.87 -21.82 -26.18
CA GLU A 158 36.22 -21.74 -25.58
C GLU A 158 36.82 -20.32 -25.65
N ARG A 159 36.09 -19.37 -26.24
CA ARG A 159 36.51 -17.96 -26.23
C ARG A 159 36.41 -17.33 -24.83
N ALA A 160 37.10 -16.22 -24.66
CA ALA A 160 36.96 -15.40 -23.47
C ALA A 160 35.53 -14.88 -23.31
N ALA A 161 35.07 -14.79 -22.07
CA ALA A 161 33.74 -14.33 -21.72
C ALA A 161 33.50 -12.88 -22.15
N ALA A 162 32.37 -12.63 -22.76
CA ALA A 162 31.93 -11.32 -23.21
C ALA A 162 30.57 -10.96 -22.61
N LYS A 163 30.19 -9.70 -22.70
CA LYS A 163 28.87 -9.24 -22.25
C LYS A 163 27.76 -9.98 -23.03
N GLY A 164 26.79 -10.52 -22.30
CA GLY A 164 25.68 -11.34 -22.81
C GLY A 164 25.94 -12.84 -22.73
N ASP A 165 27.14 -13.31 -22.35
CA ASP A 165 27.43 -14.73 -22.17
C ASP A 165 26.86 -15.26 -20.88
N PHE A 166 26.43 -16.51 -20.90
CA PHE A 166 26.02 -17.25 -19.69
C PHE A 166 27.22 -18.03 -19.14
N LEU A 167 27.64 -17.67 -17.96
CA LEU A 167 28.72 -18.35 -17.25
C LEU A 167 28.20 -19.26 -16.16
N VAL A 168 28.86 -20.36 -15.96
CA VAL A 168 28.75 -21.17 -14.74
C VAL A 168 30.02 -20.97 -13.96
N ILE A 169 29.90 -20.42 -12.74
CA ILE A 169 31.01 -20.03 -11.90
C ILE A 169 30.91 -20.68 -10.52
N ASP A 170 32.05 -20.89 -9.89
CA ASP A 170 32.17 -21.04 -8.44
C ASP A 170 32.80 -19.78 -7.90
N PHE A 171 32.32 -19.29 -6.80
CA PHE A 171 32.93 -18.14 -6.13
C PHE A 171 32.96 -18.29 -4.63
N LEU A 172 33.97 -17.69 -4.02
CA LEU A 172 34.18 -17.63 -2.59
C LEU A 172 34.64 -16.24 -2.17
N GLY A 173 33.79 -15.52 -1.45
CA GLY A 173 34.09 -14.21 -0.86
C GLY A 173 34.58 -14.32 0.56
N LYS A 174 35.63 -13.58 0.88
CA LYS A 174 36.20 -13.48 2.23
C LYS A 174 36.26 -12.04 2.68
N LEU A 175 35.67 -11.76 3.84
CA LEU A 175 35.81 -10.48 4.54
C LEU A 175 36.81 -10.68 5.66
N ASP A 176 37.93 -9.94 5.66
CA ASP A 176 39.02 -10.07 6.65
C ASP A 176 39.48 -11.52 6.83
N GLY A 177 39.51 -12.31 5.75
CA GLY A 177 39.92 -13.71 5.74
C GLY A 177 38.85 -14.72 6.15
N LEU A 178 37.67 -14.28 6.59
CA LEU A 178 36.55 -15.12 7.00
C LEU A 178 35.46 -15.15 5.94
N THR A 179 34.85 -16.32 5.74
CA THR A 179 33.66 -16.45 4.86
C THR A 179 32.43 -15.88 5.53
N PHE A 180 31.51 -15.33 4.75
CA PHE A 180 30.27 -14.76 5.26
C PHE A 180 29.07 -15.40 4.54
N LYS A 181 27.90 -15.30 5.15
CA LYS A 181 26.66 -15.90 4.61
C LYS A 181 26.30 -15.28 3.28
N GLY A 182 26.19 -16.11 2.22
CA GLY A 182 25.92 -15.67 0.85
C GLY A 182 27.14 -15.21 0.06
N GLY A 183 28.34 -15.32 0.66
CA GLY A 183 29.62 -15.01 -0.01
C GLY A 183 30.17 -16.17 -0.86
N ASP A 184 29.55 -17.35 -0.83
CA ASP A 184 30.01 -18.51 -1.55
C ASP A 184 28.89 -19.18 -2.35
N ALA A 185 29.20 -19.66 -3.53
CA ALA A 185 28.30 -20.52 -4.30
C ALA A 185 29.09 -21.39 -5.27
N GLN A 186 28.54 -22.58 -5.54
CA GLN A 186 29.06 -23.51 -6.54
C GLN A 186 28.04 -23.68 -7.68
N ASN A 187 28.56 -23.81 -8.91
CA ASN A 187 27.76 -23.94 -10.12
C ASN A 187 26.73 -22.82 -10.30
N PHE A 188 27.09 -21.63 -9.91
CA PHE A 188 26.20 -20.47 -10.03
C PHE A 188 26.14 -19.99 -11.48
N GLY A 189 24.92 -19.90 -12.02
CA GLY A 189 24.68 -19.42 -13.38
C GLY A 189 24.47 -17.90 -13.41
N VAL A 190 25.26 -17.19 -14.20
CA VAL A 190 25.14 -15.73 -14.37
C VAL A 190 25.23 -15.35 -15.84
N VAL A 191 24.36 -14.43 -16.30
CA VAL A 191 24.49 -13.79 -17.61
C VAL A 191 25.16 -12.43 -17.42
N LEU A 192 26.29 -12.24 -18.09
CA LEU A 192 27.08 -11.01 -17.96
C LEU A 192 26.34 -9.81 -18.59
N GLY A 193 26.20 -8.75 -17.81
CA GLY A 193 25.59 -7.49 -18.27
C GLY A 193 24.09 -7.39 -18.08
N GLU A 194 23.45 -8.35 -17.37
CA GLU A 194 22.05 -8.24 -16.94
C GLU A 194 21.86 -7.53 -15.59
N GLY A 195 22.96 -7.20 -14.90
CA GLY A 195 22.92 -6.50 -13.61
C GLY A 195 22.41 -7.37 -12.46
N ARG A 196 22.54 -8.69 -12.57
CA ARG A 196 22.20 -9.64 -11.49
C ARG A 196 23.26 -9.67 -10.39
N MET A 197 24.50 -9.35 -10.75
CA MET A 197 25.63 -9.21 -9.84
C MET A 197 26.08 -7.75 -9.79
N LEU A 198 26.90 -7.42 -8.81
CA LEU A 198 27.48 -6.08 -8.71
C LEU A 198 28.28 -5.76 -10.00
N PRO A 199 28.20 -4.54 -10.51
CA PRO A 199 28.86 -4.16 -11.78
C PRO A 199 30.36 -4.48 -11.82
N ASP A 200 31.06 -4.24 -10.70
CA ASP A 200 32.50 -4.54 -10.59
C ASP A 200 32.78 -6.05 -10.60
N PHE A 201 31.87 -6.84 -10.06
CA PHE A 201 31.95 -8.31 -10.12
C PHE A 201 31.79 -8.82 -11.55
N GLU A 202 30.78 -8.33 -12.27
CA GLU A 202 30.57 -8.68 -13.69
C GLU A 202 31.75 -8.21 -14.55
N ALA A 203 32.30 -7.02 -14.30
CA ALA A 203 33.47 -6.50 -15.01
C ALA A 203 34.72 -7.36 -14.81
N ALA A 204 34.91 -7.92 -13.60
CA ALA A 204 36.02 -8.81 -13.31
C ALA A 204 35.96 -10.14 -14.09
N LEU A 205 34.74 -10.62 -14.41
CA LEU A 205 34.51 -11.88 -15.17
C LEU A 205 34.67 -11.70 -16.68
N ILE A 206 34.48 -10.48 -17.21
CA ILE A 206 34.67 -10.22 -18.64
C ILE A 206 36.14 -10.51 -19.00
N GLY A 207 36.34 -11.27 -20.07
CA GLY A 207 37.64 -11.64 -20.55
C GLY A 207 38.18 -12.96 -19.98
N MET A 208 37.57 -13.53 -18.95
CA MET A 208 37.99 -14.85 -18.41
C MET A 208 37.57 -16.00 -19.34
N LYS A 209 38.36 -17.06 -19.34
CA LYS A 209 38.12 -18.29 -20.08
C LYS A 209 37.58 -19.41 -19.17
N SER A 210 37.07 -20.45 -19.79
CA SER A 210 36.71 -21.68 -19.08
C SER A 210 37.90 -22.26 -18.33
N ALA A 211 37.70 -22.73 -17.10
CA ALA A 211 38.70 -23.24 -16.14
C ALA A 211 39.70 -22.18 -15.63
N GLU A 212 39.47 -20.90 -15.85
CA GLU A 212 40.30 -19.82 -15.35
C GLU A 212 39.87 -19.41 -13.96
N GLU A 213 40.85 -19.13 -13.10
CA GLU A 213 40.66 -18.64 -11.76
C GLU A 213 41.16 -17.22 -11.63
N LYS A 214 40.40 -16.36 -10.93
CA LYS A 214 40.78 -14.99 -10.68
C LYS A 214 40.37 -14.56 -9.28
N SER A 215 41.27 -13.87 -8.61
CA SER A 215 40.93 -13.21 -7.33
C SER A 215 40.94 -11.69 -7.53
N PHE A 216 39.95 -11.03 -6.96
CA PHE A 216 39.83 -9.57 -7.02
C PHE A 216 39.12 -9.05 -5.78
N ASP A 217 39.41 -7.80 -5.46
CA ASP A 217 38.78 -7.10 -4.37
C ASP A 217 37.56 -6.32 -4.89
N LEU A 218 36.45 -6.39 -4.14
CA LEU A 218 35.20 -5.73 -4.47
C LEU A 218 34.68 -4.99 -3.23
N THR A 219 34.34 -3.71 -3.43
CA THR A 219 33.74 -2.87 -2.37
C THR A 219 32.24 -2.83 -2.54
N PHE A 220 31.51 -3.20 -1.49
CA PHE A 220 30.05 -3.13 -1.51
C PHE A 220 29.53 -1.69 -1.44
N PRO A 221 28.49 -1.32 -2.23
CA PRO A 221 27.92 0.01 -2.21
C PRO A 221 27.25 0.35 -0.87
N ALA A 222 27.00 1.65 -0.64
CA ALA A 222 26.44 2.16 0.62
C ALA A 222 24.99 1.72 0.89
N ASP A 223 24.27 1.34 -0.14
CA ASP A 223 22.87 0.87 -0.11
C ASP A 223 22.73 -0.66 -0.02
N TYR A 224 23.82 -1.37 0.25
CA TYR A 224 23.81 -2.82 0.43
C TYR A 224 23.44 -3.20 1.88
N GLN A 225 23.45 -4.53 2.18
CA GLN A 225 23.14 -5.04 3.53
C GLN A 225 24.04 -4.39 4.59
N PRO A 226 23.49 -4.01 5.77
CA PRO A 226 24.24 -3.24 6.79
C PRO A 226 25.57 -3.87 7.23
N GLU A 227 25.64 -5.21 7.20
CA GLU A 227 26.84 -5.96 7.61
C GLU A 227 28.01 -5.84 6.61
N LEU A 228 27.71 -5.54 5.32
CA LEU A 228 28.67 -5.52 4.21
C LEU A 228 28.86 -4.13 3.62
N THR A 229 28.01 -3.16 3.98
CA THR A 229 28.03 -1.80 3.46
C THR A 229 29.40 -1.15 3.57
N GLY A 230 29.95 -0.70 2.43
CA GLY A 230 31.24 -0.01 2.34
C GLY A 230 32.46 -0.87 2.66
N LYS A 231 32.29 -2.18 2.88
CA LYS A 231 33.42 -3.08 3.14
C LYS A 231 33.98 -3.66 1.86
N THR A 232 35.30 -3.85 1.83
CA THR A 232 35.99 -4.52 0.73
C THR A 232 36.10 -6.00 1.02
N VAL A 233 35.64 -6.82 0.09
CA VAL A 233 35.64 -8.27 0.17
C VAL A 233 36.52 -8.82 -0.96
N GLN A 234 37.38 -9.78 -0.63
CA GLN A 234 38.16 -10.49 -1.61
C GLN A 234 37.35 -11.68 -2.15
N PHE A 235 37.09 -11.69 -3.44
CA PHE A 235 36.47 -12.79 -4.15
C PHE A 235 37.49 -13.62 -4.91
N ALA A 236 37.43 -14.93 -4.72
CA ALA A 236 38.08 -15.91 -5.57
C ALA A 236 37.01 -16.55 -6.45
N VAL A 237 37.13 -16.44 -7.75
CA VAL A 237 36.14 -16.92 -8.73
C VAL A 237 36.78 -17.86 -9.71
N THR A 238 36.15 -19.01 -9.95
CA THR A 238 36.55 -20.00 -10.97
C THR A 238 35.44 -20.08 -12.01
N VAL A 239 35.75 -19.80 -13.26
CA VAL A 239 34.80 -19.95 -14.38
C VAL A 239 34.82 -21.39 -14.85
N LYS A 240 33.73 -22.16 -14.65
CA LYS A 240 33.65 -23.55 -15.12
C LYS A 240 33.36 -23.66 -16.62
N VAL A 241 32.36 -22.92 -17.07
CA VAL A 241 31.89 -22.96 -18.44
C VAL A 241 31.53 -21.56 -18.90
N VAL A 242 31.91 -21.25 -20.13
CA VAL A 242 31.46 -20.06 -20.85
C VAL A 242 30.53 -20.52 -21.97
N ASN A 243 29.31 -20.00 -21.98
CA ASN A 243 28.34 -20.28 -23.05
C ASN A 243 27.98 -18.98 -23.75
N ALA A 244 28.14 -18.98 -25.07
CA ALA A 244 27.79 -17.85 -25.92
C ALA A 244 26.29 -17.84 -26.24
N PRO A 245 25.62 -16.68 -26.23
CA PRO A 245 24.21 -16.59 -26.55
C PRO A 245 24.01 -16.83 -28.05
N LYS A 246 23.12 -17.74 -28.37
CA LYS A 246 22.61 -17.98 -29.72
C LYS A 246 21.22 -17.41 -29.81
N LEU A 247 21.12 -16.19 -30.33
CA LEU A 247 19.85 -15.51 -30.50
C LEU A 247 19.02 -16.21 -31.57
N PRO A 248 17.75 -16.55 -31.32
CA PRO A 248 16.87 -17.11 -32.33
C PRO A 248 16.72 -16.13 -33.51
N PRO A 249 16.66 -16.59 -34.75
CA PRO A 249 16.34 -15.74 -35.89
C PRO A 249 14.90 -15.19 -35.73
N VAL A 250 14.63 -14.03 -36.33
CA VAL A 250 13.29 -13.45 -36.38
C VAL A 250 12.54 -14.05 -37.54
N ASP A 251 11.99 -15.23 -37.34
CA ASP A 251 11.31 -16.04 -38.35
C ASP A 251 9.91 -16.48 -37.91
N ALA A 252 9.27 -17.32 -38.70
CA ALA A 252 7.94 -17.85 -38.42
C ALA A 252 7.87 -18.66 -37.08
N GLU A 253 8.95 -19.40 -36.75
CA GLU A 253 8.99 -20.15 -35.48
C GLU A 253 9.09 -19.24 -34.29
N PHE A 254 9.89 -18.20 -34.38
CA PHE A 254 10.00 -17.18 -33.34
C PHE A 254 8.66 -16.46 -33.16
N ALA A 255 7.97 -16.09 -34.26
CA ALA A 255 6.65 -15.48 -34.20
C ALA A 255 5.61 -16.39 -33.52
N LYS A 256 5.59 -17.68 -33.85
CA LYS A 256 4.73 -18.68 -33.19
C LYS A 256 5.04 -18.81 -31.69
N SER A 257 6.32 -18.78 -31.34
CA SER A 257 6.72 -18.83 -29.91
C SER A 257 6.25 -17.64 -29.10
N LEU A 258 5.94 -16.51 -29.73
CA LEU A 258 5.36 -15.30 -29.13
C LEU A 258 3.83 -15.26 -29.19
N GLY A 259 3.18 -16.31 -29.74
CA GLY A 259 1.72 -16.44 -29.77
C GLY A 259 1.08 -16.11 -31.13
N VAL A 260 1.85 -15.75 -32.15
CA VAL A 260 1.35 -15.48 -33.49
C VAL A 260 1.25 -16.80 -34.26
N LEU A 261 0.10 -17.45 -34.21
CA LEU A 261 -0.13 -18.83 -34.66
C LEU A 261 0.20 -19.10 -36.12
N ASP A 262 0.01 -18.12 -36.98
CA ASP A 262 0.33 -18.21 -38.42
C ASP A 262 1.83 -18.00 -38.75
N GLY A 263 2.61 -17.56 -37.76
CA GLY A 263 4.05 -17.30 -37.91
C GLY A 263 4.36 -16.03 -38.72
N ASP A 264 3.41 -15.13 -38.93
CA ASP A 264 3.63 -13.89 -39.66
C ASP A 264 4.43 -12.89 -38.84
N VAL A 265 5.68 -12.64 -39.26
CA VAL A 265 6.57 -11.67 -38.60
C VAL A 265 6.03 -10.25 -38.65
N SER A 266 5.31 -9.87 -39.71
CA SER A 266 4.74 -8.54 -39.85
C SER A 266 3.61 -8.33 -38.83
N LYS A 267 2.77 -9.34 -38.60
CA LYS A 267 1.74 -9.31 -37.54
C LYS A 267 2.37 -9.27 -36.16
N MET A 268 3.42 -10.07 -35.92
CA MET A 268 4.16 -10.03 -34.65
C MET A 268 4.66 -8.61 -34.32
N ARG A 269 5.30 -7.94 -35.32
CA ARG A 269 5.76 -6.56 -35.17
C ARG A 269 4.60 -5.57 -34.88
N ALA A 270 3.49 -5.74 -35.59
CA ALA A 270 2.30 -4.93 -35.38
C ALA A 270 1.69 -5.12 -33.96
N GLU A 271 1.67 -6.35 -33.45
CA GLU A 271 1.20 -6.65 -32.10
C GLU A 271 2.14 -6.07 -31.03
N ILE A 272 3.46 -6.15 -31.22
CA ILE A 272 4.44 -5.52 -30.32
C ILE A 272 4.22 -4.01 -30.32
N LYS A 273 4.07 -3.37 -31.48
CA LYS A 273 3.78 -1.93 -31.60
C LYS A 273 2.51 -1.54 -30.86
N ALA A 274 1.43 -2.28 -31.10
CA ALA A 274 0.14 -2.05 -30.43
C ALA A 274 0.21 -2.24 -28.91
N ASN A 275 1.03 -3.16 -28.42
CA ASN A 275 1.28 -3.35 -26.99
C ASN A 275 2.05 -2.17 -26.40
N LEU A 276 3.13 -1.72 -27.05
CA LEU A 276 3.91 -0.56 -26.67
C LEU A 276 3.05 0.72 -26.65
N GLU A 277 2.22 0.93 -27.66
CA GLU A 277 1.28 2.06 -27.73
C GLU A 277 0.26 2.03 -26.57
N ARG A 278 -0.28 0.85 -26.25
CA ARG A 278 -1.20 0.68 -25.09
C ARG A 278 -0.50 0.98 -23.77
N GLU A 279 0.73 0.51 -23.61
CA GLU A 279 1.50 0.77 -22.39
C GLU A 279 1.88 2.24 -22.28
N LEU A 280 2.34 2.84 -23.38
CA LEU A 280 2.65 4.27 -23.46
C LEU A 280 1.42 5.13 -23.11
N LYS A 281 0.25 4.81 -23.69
CA LYS A 281 -1.01 5.48 -23.38
C LYS A 281 -1.36 5.40 -21.89
N LYS A 282 -1.21 4.23 -21.27
CA LYS A 282 -1.44 4.05 -19.83
C LYS A 282 -0.48 4.90 -19.01
N ARG A 283 0.82 4.92 -19.37
CA ARG A 283 1.84 5.73 -18.67
C ARG A 283 1.56 7.23 -18.81
N ILE A 284 1.22 7.70 -20.00
CA ILE A 284 0.83 9.10 -20.24
C ILE A 284 -0.40 9.46 -19.41
N GLN A 285 -1.44 8.61 -19.42
CA GLN A 285 -2.64 8.84 -18.62
C GLN A 285 -2.34 8.88 -17.11
N ALA A 286 -1.51 7.97 -16.60
CA ALA A 286 -1.11 7.96 -15.22
C ALA A 286 -0.35 9.23 -14.83
N LYS A 287 0.63 9.64 -15.66
CA LYS A 287 1.42 10.85 -15.43
C LYS A 287 0.56 12.11 -15.50
N THR A 288 -0.35 12.19 -16.47
CA THR A 288 -1.30 13.32 -16.58
C THR A 288 -2.22 13.39 -15.38
N LYS A 289 -2.76 12.23 -14.91
CA LYS A 289 -3.57 12.19 -13.69
C LYS A 289 -2.79 12.68 -12.48
N GLU A 290 -1.55 12.24 -12.31
CA GLU A 290 -0.67 12.67 -11.22
C GLU A 290 -0.47 14.18 -11.24
N GLN A 291 -0.11 14.76 -12.39
CA GLN A 291 0.04 16.21 -12.55
C GLN A 291 -1.24 16.98 -12.20
N VAL A 292 -2.40 16.50 -12.67
CA VAL A 292 -3.69 17.13 -12.37
C VAL A 292 -4.00 17.08 -10.88
N MET A 293 -3.75 15.93 -10.23
CA MET A 293 -3.97 15.79 -8.79
C MET A 293 -3.03 16.68 -7.97
N ASP A 294 -1.75 16.75 -8.33
CA ASP A 294 -0.80 17.63 -7.65
C ASP A 294 -1.12 19.10 -7.87
N ALA A 295 -1.57 19.47 -9.06
CA ALA A 295 -2.02 20.82 -9.37
C ALA A 295 -3.27 21.21 -8.55
N LEU A 296 -4.26 20.31 -8.42
CA LEU A 296 -5.43 20.51 -7.56
C LEU A 296 -5.03 20.69 -6.10
N LEU A 297 -4.11 19.86 -5.59
CA LEU A 297 -3.62 19.95 -4.22
C LEU A 297 -2.90 21.28 -3.94
N SER A 298 -2.17 21.81 -4.92
CA SER A 298 -1.42 23.06 -4.77
C SER A 298 -2.29 24.29 -4.63
N VAL A 299 -3.50 24.29 -5.21
CA VAL A 299 -4.45 25.42 -5.14
C VAL A 299 -5.55 25.22 -4.10
N SER A 300 -5.52 24.10 -3.36
CA SER A 300 -6.55 23.79 -2.38
C SER A 300 -6.05 24.03 -0.97
N GLU A 301 -6.83 24.81 -0.19
CA GLU A 301 -6.58 25.07 1.22
C GLU A 301 -7.64 24.38 2.06
N LEU A 302 -7.20 23.53 2.98
CA LEU A 302 -8.07 22.87 3.94
C LEU A 302 -7.24 22.40 5.16
N ASP A 303 -7.88 22.37 6.31
CA ASP A 303 -7.36 21.72 7.49
C ASP A 303 -7.62 20.20 7.36
N LEU A 304 -6.65 19.37 7.75
CA LEU A 304 -6.79 17.91 7.65
C LEU A 304 -7.31 17.33 8.98
N PRO A 305 -8.44 16.59 8.96
CA PRO A 305 -8.87 15.83 10.13
C PRO A 305 -7.84 14.75 10.46
N GLN A 306 -7.27 14.81 11.66
CA GLN A 306 -6.23 13.88 12.10
C GLN A 306 -6.74 12.44 12.16
N SER A 307 -8.00 12.26 12.56
CA SER A 307 -8.67 10.96 12.59
C SER A 307 -8.70 10.27 11.20
N LEU A 308 -8.91 11.03 10.12
CA LEU A 308 -8.88 10.46 8.76
C LEU A 308 -7.45 10.11 8.33
N VAL A 309 -6.46 10.92 8.74
CA VAL A 309 -5.05 10.62 8.46
C VAL A 309 -4.63 9.34 9.18
N GLU A 310 -4.97 9.17 10.47
CA GLU A 310 -4.68 7.96 11.25
C GLU A 310 -5.32 6.70 10.63
N MET A 311 -6.57 6.82 10.18
CA MET A 311 -7.26 5.72 9.49
C MET A 311 -6.57 5.34 8.17
N GLU A 312 -6.14 6.33 7.39
CA GLU A 312 -5.45 6.07 6.12
C GLU A 312 -4.03 5.53 6.34
N VAL A 313 -3.32 5.96 7.38
CA VAL A 313 -2.03 5.37 7.80
C VAL A 313 -2.20 3.88 8.10
N SER A 314 -3.19 3.52 8.93
CA SER A 314 -3.48 2.12 9.26
C SER A 314 -3.79 1.29 8.01
N ARG A 315 -4.58 1.85 7.09
CA ARG A 315 -4.91 1.19 5.82
C ARG A 315 -3.69 0.98 4.92
N LEU A 316 -2.78 1.97 4.87
CA LEU A 316 -1.54 1.87 4.10
C LEU A 316 -0.59 0.83 4.70
N GLN A 317 -0.50 0.74 6.03
CA GLN A 317 0.26 -0.29 6.73
C GLN A 317 -0.28 -1.69 6.40
N GLU A 318 -1.60 -1.90 6.52
CA GLU A 318 -2.23 -3.18 6.17
C GLU A 318 -1.99 -3.57 4.71
N GLN A 319 -2.07 -2.61 3.80
CA GLN A 319 -1.79 -2.84 2.38
C GLN A 319 -0.33 -3.22 2.15
N ALA A 320 0.62 -2.53 2.79
CA ALA A 320 2.04 -2.85 2.69
C ALA A 320 2.36 -4.25 3.23
N VAL A 321 1.75 -4.65 4.35
CA VAL A 321 1.89 -6.01 4.90
C VAL A 321 1.37 -7.05 3.90
N LYS A 322 0.18 -6.86 3.33
CA LYS A 322 -0.39 -7.77 2.33
C LYS A 322 0.47 -7.87 1.06
N ASP A 323 1.05 -6.75 0.61
CA ASP A 323 1.94 -6.73 -0.56
C ASP A 323 3.24 -7.52 -0.28
N LEU A 324 3.80 -7.43 0.93
CA LEU A 324 4.97 -8.20 1.34
C LEU A 324 4.64 -9.70 1.46
N GLU A 325 3.50 -10.06 2.04
CA GLU A 325 3.02 -11.44 2.11
C GLU A 325 2.83 -12.06 0.72
N SER A 326 2.26 -11.30 -0.21
CA SER A 326 2.07 -11.75 -1.60
C SER A 326 3.39 -12.06 -2.33
N ARG A 327 4.49 -11.42 -1.89
CA ARG A 327 5.85 -11.66 -2.37
C ARG A 327 6.57 -12.79 -1.62
N GLY A 328 5.88 -13.51 -0.72
CA GLY A 328 6.42 -14.63 0.04
C GLY A 328 7.29 -14.24 1.25
N MET A 329 7.24 -12.99 1.67
CA MET A 329 7.94 -12.52 2.87
C MET A 329 7.13 -12.84 4.13
N THR A 330 7.80 -13.34 5.18
CA THR A 330 7.16 -13.57 6.48
C THR A 330 7.02 -12.25 7.23
N THR A 331 5.78 -11.83 7.51
CA THR A 331 5.48 -10.52 8.13
C THR A 331 5.18 -10.59 9.62
N LYS A 332 5.28 -11.79 10.25
CA LYS A 332 4.86 -12.02 11.65
C LYS A 332 5.52 -11.11 12.69
N ASP A 333 6.75 -10.66 12.44
CA ASP A 333 7.51 -9.79 13.33
C ASP A 333 7.83 -8.40 12.72
N LEU A 334 7.24 -8.09 11.56
CA LEU A 334 7.51 -6.85 10.85
C LEU A 334 6.59 -5.74 11.34
N GLN A 335 7.10 -4.91 12.25
CA GLN A 335 6.44 -3.66 12.63
C GLN A 335 6.86 -2.57 11.65
N LEU A 336 5.94 -2.16 10.79
CA LEU A 336 6.14 -1.01 9.90
C LEU A 336 5.82 0.27 10.68
N PRO A 337 6.80 1.16 10.94
CA PRO A 337 6.55 2.40 11.67
C PRO A 337 5.48 3.25 10.98
N PRO A 338 4.46 3.76 11.71
CA PRO A 338 3.40 4.60 11.13
C PRO A 338 3.94 5.84 10.42
N GLU A 339 5.05 6.39 10.91
CA GLU A 339 5.68 7.61 10.42
C GLU A 339 6.04 7.53 8.94
N LEU A 340 6.37 6.34 8.45
CA LEU A 340 6.69 6.10 7.02
C LEU A 340 5.49 6.33 6.09
N PHE A 341 4.28 6.33 6.63
CA PHE A 341 3.05 6.43 5.85
C PHE A 341 2.32 7.77 6.01
N VAL A 342 2.72 8.60 6.99
CA VAL A 342 2.00 9.84 7.35
C VAL A 342 1.90 10.79 6.15
N GLU A 343 3.00 11.16 5.53
CA GLU A 343 3.02 12.10 4.40
C GLU A 343 2.13 11.60 3.24
N ARG A 344 2.22 10.32 2.94
CA ARG A 344 1.41 9.68 1.89
C ARG A 344 -0.07 9.64 2.27
N ALA A 345 -0.38 9.40 3.53
CA ALA A 345 -1.74 9.39 4.05
C ALA A 345 -2.35 10.81 3.99
N GLU A 346 -1.64 11.83 4.45
CA GLU A 346 -2.06 13.23 4.37
C GLU A 346 -2.38 13.65 2.93
N LYS A 347 -1.46 13.35 2.00
CA LYS A 347 -1.67 13.63 0.57
C LYS A 347 -2.93 12.93 0.03
N ARG A 348 -3.19 11.68 0.41
CA ARG A 348 -4.37 10.92 -0.03
C ARG A 348 -5.66 11.43 0.59
N VAL A 349 -5.67 11.72 1.89
CA VAL A 349 -6.83 12.30 2.57
C VAL A 349 -7.16 13.67 1.99
N LYS A 350 -6.15 14.53 1.84
CA LYS A 350 -6.32 15.86 1.22
C LYS A 350 -6.94 15.75 -0.17
N LEU A 351 -6.41 14.86 -1.01
CA LEU A 351 -6.91 14.63 -2.36
C LEU A 351 -8.36 14.11 -2.34
N GLY A 352 -8.68 13.18 -1.46
CA GLY A 352 -10.04 12.64 -1.31
C GLY A 352 -11.06 13.73 -0.96
N LEU A 353 -10.71 14.61 -0.02
CA LEU A 353 -11.57 15.72 0.39
C LEU A 353 -11.76 16.74 -0.74
N VAL A 354 -10.69 17.12 -1.43
CA VAL A 354 -10.74 18.05 -2.57
C VAL A 354 -11.59 17.49 -3.70
N LEU A 355 -11.39 16.21 -4.07
CA LEU A 355 -12.19 15.58 -5.14
C LEU A 355 -13.66 15.47 -4.76
N SER A 356 -13.98 15.16 -3.51
CA SER A 356 -15.37 15.13 -3.03
C SER A 356 -16.05 16.50 -3.18
N GLU A 357 -15.32 17.60 -2.91
CA GLU A 357 -15.87 18.95 -3.10
C GLU A 357 -16.00 19.31 -4.57
N VAL A 358 -15.05 18.92 -5.43
CA VAL A 358 -15.17 19.10 -6.88
C VAL A 358 -16.43 18.42 -7.40
N VAL A 359 -16.67 17.16 -7.05
CA VAL A 359 -17.87 16.41 -7.45
C VAL A 359 -19.13 17.12 -6.95
N ARG A 360 -19.16 17.50 -5.66
CA ARG A 360 -20.31 18.21 -5.07
C ARG A 360 -20.60 19.57 -5.74
N SER A 361 -19.54 20.28 -6.14
CA SER A 361 -19.69 21.57 -6.85
C SER A 361 -20.26 21.39 -8.26
N GLU A 362 -19.81 20.35 -8.98
CA GLU A 362 -20.30 20.05 -10.33
C GLU A 362 -21.74 19.51 -10.28
N GLU A 363 -22.11 18.67 -9.32
CA GLU A 363 -23.51 18.23 -9.13
C GLU A 363 -24.45 19.40 -8.87
N ARG A 364 -24.03 20.39 -8.06
CA ARG A 364 -24.80 21.64 -7.84
C ARG A 364 -24.94 22.47 -9.11
N ARG A 365 -23.91 22.50 -9.97
CA ARG A 365 -23.91 23.21 -11.23
C ARG A 365 -24.87 22.56 -12.23
N VAL A 366 -24.76 21.25 -12.43
CA VAL A 366 -25.65 20.46 -13.30
C VAL A 366 -27.10 20.57 -12.83
N GLY A 367 -27.35 20.47 -11.51
CA GLY A 367 -28.69 20.61 -10.95
C GLY A 367 -29.32 22.01 -11.16
N LYS A 368 -28.49 23.07 -11.24
CA LYS A 368 -28.97 24.43 -11.55
C LYS A 368 -29.23 24.64 -13.05
N GLU A 369 -28.47 23.98 -13.91
CA GLU A 369 -28.65 24.05 -15.38
C GLU A 369 -29.84 23.22 -15.87
N CYS A 370 -30.30 22.23 -15.06
CA CYS A 370 -31.46 21.39 -15.37
C CYS A 370 -32.82 21.95 -14.84
N LEU A 371 -32.82 23.07 -14.12
CA LEU A 371 -34.06 23.74 -13.72
C LEU A 371 -34.41 24.82 -14.74
N PRO A 372 -35.59 24.73 -15.41
CA PRO A 372 -36.03 25.73 -16.38
C PRO A 372 -36.32 27.09 -15.73
#